data_bf7c77d881636c6ae3410802bf0558bc
#
_entry.id   bf7c77d881636c6ae3410802bf0558bc
#
_cell.length_a   1.000
_cell.length_b   1.000
_cell.length_c   1.000
_cell.angle_alpha   90.00
_cell.angle_beta   90.00
_cell.angle_gamma   90.00
#
_symmetry.space_group_name_H-M   'P 1'
#
loop_
_entity.id
_entity.type
_entity.pdbx_description
1 polymer ?
#
loop_
_entity_poly.entity_id
_entity_poly.type
_entity_poly.pdbx_seq_one_letter_code
_entity_poly.pdbx_strand_id
1 'polypeptide(L)'
;MKGFPEFMKSRANRIAANSQSTPGVEGYVFDGADGGQMAFWTCHQAAVSLAHSHEFDEYMLVVEGCYTLIIDGQRITVAAGEEYFIPRGVLHGGEVQAGTRTIHAFGGHRADRVPAASGLS
;
A
#
# COMPACT_ATOMS: atom_id res chain seq x y z
N MET A 1 15.36 -13.23 1.68
CA MET A 1 15.60 -12.08 0.78
C MET A 1 14.96 -10.86 1.37
N LYS A 2 15.63 -9.76 1.31
CA LYS A 2 15.08 -8.50 1.82
C LYS A 2 14.68 -7.61 0.65
N GLY A 3 13.49 -7.08 0.71
CA GLY A 3 12.92 -6.27 -0.33
C GLY A 3 12.24 -7.08 -1.43
N PHE A 4 11.45 -6.41 -2.22
CA PHE A 4 10.80 -7.03 -3.37
C PHE A 4 11.81 -7.20 -4.50
N PRO A 5 11.65 -8.21 -5.36
CA PRO A 5 12.54 -8.40 -6.51
C PRO A 5 12.50 -7.22 -7.47
N GLU A 6 13.59 -6.99 -8.19
CA GLU A 6 13.68 -5.85 -9.10
C GLU A 6 12.61 -5.85 -10.19
N PHE A 7 12.19 -7.02 -10.65
CA PHE A 7 11.15 -7.08 -11.69
C PHE A 7 9.81 -6.51 -11.22
N MET A 8 9.59 -6.41 -9.90
CA MET A 8 8.38 -5.83 -9.34
C MET A 8 8.47 -4.30 -9.24
N LYS A 9 9.63 -3.73 -9.46
CA LYS A 9 9.89 -2.31 -9.24
C LYS A 9 10.04 -1.53 -10.55
N SER A 10 9.25 -1.87 -11.54
CA SER A 10 9.28 -1.13 -12.79
C SER A 10 8.77 0.29 -12.59
N ARG A 11 9.51 1.28 -13.11
CA ARG A 11 9.09 2.67 -13.03
C ARG A 11 7.71 2.90 -13.65
N ALA A 12 7.36 2.12 -14.67
CA ALA A 12 6.05 2.22 -15.30
C ALA A 12 4.90 1.94 -14.32
N ASN A 13 5.18 1.25 -13.22
CA ASN A 13 4.19 0.91 -12.20
C ASN A 13 4.40 1.66 -10.88
N ARG A 14 5.32 2.64 -10.84
CA ARG A 14 5.61 3.39 -9.62
C ARG A 14 4.39 4.23 -9.21
N ILE A 15 4.00 4.11 -7.96
CA ILE A 15 2.87 4.88 -7.42
C ILE A 15 3.29 6.31 -7.20
N ALA A 16 2.47 7.25 -7.66
CA ALA A 16 2.70 8.67 -7.46
C ALA A 16 2.57 9.03 -5.99
N ALA A 17 3.40 9.96 -5.52
CA ALA A 17 3.44 10.33 -4.10
C ALA A 17 2.09 10.84 -3.61
N ASN A 18 1.33 11.56 -4.44
CA ASN A 18 0.03 12.08 -4.04
C ASN A 18 -1.06 11.00 -3.95
N SER A 19 -0.77 9.78 -4.35
CA SER A 19 -1.67 8.63 -4.17
C SER A 19 -1.37 7.83 -2.91
N GLN A 20 -0.45 8.30 -2.09
CA GLN A 20 -0.02 7.58 -0.89
C GLN A 20 -0.45 8.32 0.37
N SER A 21 -1.02 7.58 1.32
CA SER A 21 -1.48 8.13 2.59
C SER A 21 -0.40 8.06 3.67
N THR A 22 0.74 7.48 3.37
CA THR A 22 1.83 7.25 4.32
C THR A 22 3.11 7.87 3.76
N PRO A 23 3.78 8.77 4.49
CA PRO A 23 5.05 9.32 4.02
C PRO A 23 6.17 8.27 4.08
N GLY A 24 7.20 8.46 3.27
CA GLY A 24 8.39 7.61 3.30
C GLY A 24 8.20 6.21 2.75
N VAL A 25 7.16 5.99 1.94
CA VAL A 25 6.93 4.69 1.33
C VAL A 25 7.29 4.72 -0.15
N GLU A 26 7.71 3.57 -0.63
CA GLU A 26 7.95 3.32 -2.05
C GLU A 26 6.97 2.27 -2.49
N GLY A 27 6.18 2.57 -3.51
CA GLY A 27 5.11 1.66 -3.94
C GLY A 27 5.02 1.48 -5.44
N TYR A 28 4.51 0.32 -5.80
CA TYR A 28 4.28 -0.10 -7.19
C TYR A 28 2.90 -0.73 -7.28
N VAL A 29 2.22 -0.55 -8.41
CA VAL A 29 0.86 -1.02 -8.58
C VAL A 29 0.68 -1.71 -9.91
N PHE A 30 -0.10 -2.79 -9.91
CA PHE A 30 -0.47 -3.55 -11.09
C PHE A 30 -1.98 -3.57 -11.20
N ASP A 31 -2.49 -3.43 -12.43
CA ASP A 31 -3.92 -3.41 -12.68
C ASP A 31 -4.43 -4.81 -12.99
N GLY A 32 -5.60 -5.14 -12.43
CA GLY A 32 -6.36 -6.31 -12.83
C GLY A 32 -7.29 -5.99 -13.98
N ALA A 33 -7.78 -7.02 -14.65
CA ALA A 33 -8.64 -6.87 -15.82
C ALA A 33 -10.02 -6.29 -15.48
N ASP A 34 -10.41 -6.37 -14.22
CA ASP A 34 -11.72 -5.92 -13.75
C ASP A 34 -11.69 -4.55 -13.09
N GLY A 35 -10.61 -3.80 -13.23
CA GLY A 35 -10.45 -2.50 -12.60
C GLY A 35 -9.89 -2.52 -11.20
N GLY A 36 -9.65 -3.69 -10.63
CA GLY A 36 -8.96 -3.80 -9.35
C GLY A 36 -7.47 -3.57 -9.50
N GLN A 37 -6.80 -3.36 -8.38
CA GLN A 37 -5.36 -3.13 -8.36
C GLN A 37 -4.71 -3.97 -7.29
N MET A 38 -3.45 -4.33 -7.51
CA MET A 38 -2.60 -4.94 -6.49
C MET A 38 -1.38 -4.04 -6.31
N ALA A 39 -1.13 -3.63 -5.08
CA ALA A 39 -0.05 -2.70 -4.77
C ALA A 39 0.97 -3.33 -3.84
N PHE A 40 2.24 -2.96 -4.02
CA PHE A 40 3.36 -3.43 -3.22
C PHE A 40 4.06 -2.22 -2.63
N TRP A 41 4.17 -2.16 -1.30
CA TRP A 41 4.81 -1.03 -0.63
C TRP A 41 5.98 -1.47 0.25
N THR A 42 7.03 -0.66 0.23
CA THR A 42 8.14 -0.76 1.18
C THR A 42 8.20 0.55 1.97
N CYS A 43 8.17 0.44 3.29
CA CYS A 43 8.24 1.59 4.17
C CYS A 43 9.68 1.76 4.62
N HIS A 44 10.34 2.80 4.12
CA HIS A 44 11.76 3.03 4.40
C HIS A 44 12.00 3.70 5.75
N GLN A 45 10.95 4.20 6.38
CA GLN A 45 11.02 4.85 7.68
C GLN A 45 9.74 4.57 8.46
N ALA A 46 9.82 4.69 9.78
CA ALA A 46 8.60 4.61 10.59
C ALA A 46 7.70 5.78 10.22
N ALA A 47 6.41 5.52 10.11
CA ALA A 47 5.47 6.54 9.64
C ALA A 47 4.06 6.27 10.14
N VAL A 48 3.23 7.31 10.03
CA VAL A 48 1.80 7.23 10.32
C VAL A 48 1.05 7.37 9.01
N SER A 49 0.15 6.44 8.76
CA SER A 49 -0.78 6.52 7.63
C SER A 49 -2.02 7.29 8.08
N LEU A 50 -2.34 8.36 7.38
CA LEU A 50 -3.50 9.18 7.72
C LEU A 50 -4.80 8.40 7.51
N ALA A 51 -5.78 8.66 8.36
CA ALA A 51 -7.07 7.99 8.26
C ALA A 51 -7.75 8.32 6.94
N HIS A 52 -8.22 7.30 6.27
CA HIS A 52 -8.91 7.41 4.99
C HIS A 52 -9.84 6.22 4.79
N SER A 53 -10.71 6.31 3.80
CA SER A 53 -11.58 5.20 3.41
C SER A 53 -11.61 5.10 1.90
N HIS A 54 -12.07 3.96 1.40
CA HIS A 54 -12.20 3.71 -0.04
C HIS A 54 -13.60 3.23 -0.36
N GLU A 55 -14.01 3.41 -1.61
CA GLU A 55 -15.30 2.93 -2.11
C GLU A 55 -15.21 1.49 -2.63
N PHE A 56 -14.18 0.76 -2.22
CA PHE A 56 -13.95 -0.63 -2.59
C PHE A 56 -13.28 -1.36 -1.43
N ASP A 57 -13.30 -2.68 -1.49
CA ASP A 57 -12.69 -3.52 -0.48
C ASP A 57 -11.18 -3.50 -0.61
N GLU A 58 -10.50 -3.69 0.51
CA GLU A 58 -9.05 -3.77 0.56
C GLU A 58 -8.63 -4.99 1.36
N TYR A 59 -7.74 -5.79 0.80
CA TYR A 59 -7.09 -6.90 1.48
C TYR A 59 -5.62 -6.53 1.64
N MET A 60 -5.06 -6.75 2.82
CA MET A 60 -3.64 -6.47 3.04
C MET A 60 -2.93 -7.67 3.65
N LEU A 61 -1.67 -7.84 3.26
CA LEU A 61 -0.78 -8.87 3.77
C LEU A 61 0.53 -8.18 4.15
N VAL A 62 0.99 -8.40 5.37
CA VAL A 62 2.32 -7.93 5.78
C VAL A 62 3.33 -9.02 5.44
N VAL A 63 4.29 -8.68 4.58
CA VAL A 63 5.33 -9.61 4.13
C VAL A 63 6.52 -9.60 5.08
N GLU A 64 6.85 -8.41 5.58
CA GLU A 64 7.96 -8.23 6.50
C GLU A 64 7.64 -7.03 7.41
N GLY A 65 8.09 -7.10 8.66
CA GLY A 65 7.87 -6.01 9.60
C GLY A 65 6.54 -6.09 10.30
N CYS A 66 5.93 -4.93 10.56
CA CYS A 66 4.71 -4.85 11.33
C CYS A 66 3.92 -3.60 10.97
N TYR A 67 2.63 -3.77 10.78
CA TYR A 67 1.70 -2.68 10.52
C TYR A 67 0.62 -2.70 11.60
N THR A 68 0.39 -1.57 12.25
CA THR A 68 -0.69 -1.46 13.23
C THR A 68 -1.83 -0.65 12.62
N LEU A 69 -2.90 -1.34 12.27
CA LEU A 69 -4.12 -0.68 11.78
C LEU A 69 -4.83 0.00 12.93
N ILE A 70 -5.42 1.15 12.65
CA ILE A 70 -6.26 1.88 13.59
C ILE A 70 -7.63 2.03 12.97
N ILE A 71 -8.60 1.31 13.52
CA ILE A 71 -9.98 1.30 13.02
C ILE A 71 -10.88 1.53 14.22
N ASP A 72 -11.69 2.59 14.14
CA ASP A 72 -12.66 2.93 15.19
C ASP A 72 -11.97 3.03 16.57
N GLY A 73 -10.78 3.63 16.61
CA GLY A 73 -9.99 3.80 17.82
C GLY A 73 -9.28 2.56 18.31
N GLN A 74 -9.49 1.43 17.67
CA GLN A 74 -8.85 0.18 18.05
C GLN A 74 -7.57 -0.06 17.26
N ARG A 75 -6.55 -0.57 17.92
CA ARG A 75 -5.25 -0.86 17.35
C ARG A 75 -5.17 -2.34 17.05
N ILE A 76 -4.97 -2.68 15.77
CA ILE A 76 -4.91 -4.06 15.31
C ILE A 76 -3.52 -4.28 14.71
N THR A 77 -2.71 -5.11 15.38
CA THR A 77 -1.36 -5.40 14.90
C THR A 77 -1.41 -6.50 13.85
N VAL A 78 -0.83 -6.22 12.69
CA VAL A 78 -0.69 -7.18 11.61
C VAL A 78 0.81 -7.41 11.42
N ALA A 79 1.28 -8.57 11.83
CA ALA A 79 2.69 -8.93 11.76
C ALA A 79 3.00 -9.66 10.46
N ALA A 80 4.29 -9.89 10.20
CA ALA A 80 4.71 -10.60 8.99
C ALA A 80 4.02 -11.96 8.86
N GLY A 81 3.46 -12.21 7.69
CA GLY A 81 2.71 -13.43 7.40
C GLY A 81 1.23 -13.36 7.79
N GLU A 82 0.81 -12.26 8.39
CA GLU A 82 -0.59 -12.05 8.75
C GLU A 82 -1.28 -11.12 7.78
N GLU A 83 -2.59 -11.21 7.72
CA GLU A 83 -3.40 -10.46 6.78
C GLU A 83 -4.61 -9.85 7.45
N TYR A 84 -5.21 -8.86 6.82
CA TYR A 84 -6.41 -8.22 7.32
C TYR A 84 -7.27 -7.75 6.15
N PHE A 85 -8.57 -7.89 6.29
CA PHE A 85 -9.53 -7.44 5.28
C PHE A 85 -10.23 -6.18 5.76
N ILE A 86 -10.20 -5.13 4.94
CA ILE A 86 -10.85 -3.84 5.25
C ILE A 86 -12.00 -3.66 4.27
N PRO A 87 -13.26 -3.78 4.73
CA PRO A 87 -14.40 -3.56 3.86
C PRO A 87 -14.47 -2.13 3.34
N ARG A 88 -15.09 -1.95 2.18
CA ARG A 88 -15.29 -0.61 1.63
C ARG A 88 -16.01 0.28 2.65
N GLY A 89 -15.66 1.55 2.64
CA GLY A 89 -16.29 2.55 3.50
C GLY A 89 -15.74 2.60 4.93
N VAL A 90 -14.91 1.64 5.33
CA VAL A 90 -14.36 1.63 6.68
C VAL A 90 -13.21 2.63 6.77
N LEU A 91 -13.34 3.59 7.67
CA LEU A 91 -12.27 4.56 7.92
C LEU A 91 -11.13 3.87 8.63
N HIS A 92 -9.92 3.96 8.09
CA HIS A 92 -8.76 3.30 8.64
C HIS A 92 -7.51 4.13 8.44
N GLY A 93 -6.59 3.97 9.34
CA GLY A 93 -5.25 4.53 9.27
C GLY A 93 -4.31 3.56 9.94
N GLY A 94 -3.13 4.03 10.33
CA GLY A 94 -2.24 3.14 11.03
C GLY A 94 -0.85 3.70 11.27
N GLU A 95 -0.03 2.83 11.84
CA GLU A 95 1.37 3.10 12.11
C GLU A 95 2.20 1.97 11.54
N VAL A 96 3.31 2.31 10.93
CA VAL A 96 4.16 1.33 10.29
C VAL A 96 5.60 1.52 10.74
N GLN A 97 6.29 0.42 10.96
CA GLN A 97 7.70 0.43 11.33
C GLN A 97 8.59 0.50 10.08
N ALA A 98 9.78 1.08 10.25
CA ALA A 98 10.76 1.07 9.16
C ALA A 98 11.08 -0.36 8.74
N GLY A 99 11.23 -0.58 7.44
CA GLY A 99 11.52 -1.90 6.89
C GLY A 99 10.30 -2.76 6.64
N THR A 100 9.10 -2.26 6.93
CA THR A 100 7.87 -3.01 6.68
C THR A 100 7.58 -3.06 5.19
N ARG A 101 7.22 -4.26 4.71
CA ARG A 101 6.79 -4.48 3.34
C ARG A 101 5.40 -5.08 3.35
N THR A 102 4.52 -4.53 2.50
CA THR A 102 3.13 -4.99 2.43
C THR A 102 2.69 -5.23 0.99
N ILE A 103 1.70 -6.10 0.84
CA ILE A 103 1.02 -6.33 -0.42
C ILE A 103 -0.47 -6.09 -0.16
N HIS A 104 -1.10 -5.30 -1.01
CA HIS A 104 -2.53 -4.99 -0.88
C HIS A 104 -3.25 -5.31 -2.18
N ALA A 105 -4.43 -5.90 -2.07
CA ALA A 105 -5.33 -6.07 -3.21
C ALA A 105 -6.54 -5.18 -3.00
N PHE A 106 -6.85 -4.37 -4.01
CA PHE A 106 -7.96 -3.41 -3.95
C PHE A 106 -9.03 -3.79 -4.98
N GLY A 107 -10.28 -3.71 -4.57
CA GLY A 107 -11.41 -3.97 -5.45
C GLY A 107 -11.73 -2.82 -6.39
N GLY A 108 -10.82 -1.85 -6.54
CA GLY A 108 -11.01 -0.70 -7.40
C GLY A 108 -9.69 0.03 -7.62
N HIS A 109 -9.77 1.22 -8.24
CA HIS A 109 -8.59 2.02 -8.53
C HIS A 109 -8.15 2.77 -7.29
N ARG A 110 -7.04 2.34 -6.69
CA ARG A 110 -6.50 2.92 -5.45
C ARG A 110 -5.42 3.96 -5.72
N ALA A 111 -4.57 3.74 -6.72
CA ALA A 111 -3.35 4.50 -6.84
C ALA A 111 -3.06 4.87 -8.30
N ASP A 112 -2.64 6.12 -8.48
CA ASP A 112 -2.15 6.60 -9.76
C ASP A 112 -0.65 6.39 -9.85
N ARG A 113 -0.16 6.22 -11.07
CA ARG A 113 1.26 6.06 -11.34
C ARG A 113 1.93 7.40 -11.57
N VAL A 114 3.23 7.44 -11.36
CA VAL A 114 4.02 8.61 -11.77
C VAL A 114 3.86 8.81 -13.27
N PRO A 115 3.92 10.07 -13.77
CA PRO A 115 3.85 10.32 -15.20
C PRO A 115 4.97 9.61 -15.96
N ALA A 116 4.71 9.28 -17.22
CA ALA A 116 5.72 8.69 -18.08
C ALA A 116 6.92 9.62 -18.21
N ALA A 117 8.10 9.03 -18.29
CA ALA A 117 9.33 9.79 -18.26
C ALA A 117 9.60 10.60 -19.53
N SER A 118 8.88 10.46 -20.51
CA SER A 118 9.19 11.17 -21.71
C SER A 118 8.82 12.62 -21.73
N GLY A 119 8.79 12.49 -21.65
CA GLY A 119 8.41 13.39 -21.70
C GLY A 119 8.73 13.89 -21.69
N LEU A 120 8.95 13.51 -21.57
CA LEU A 120 9.23 13.78 -21.44
C LEU A 120 9.31 14.17 -21.89
N SER A 121 9.20 14.01 -22.08
CA SER A 121 9.24 14.34 -22.41
C SER A 121 9.26 14.74 -22.30
#